data_e6de569633dc7b4ee8ff9e0284994df3
#
_entry.id   e6de569633dc7b4ee8ff9e0284994df3
#
_cell.length_a   1.000
_cell.length_b   1.000
_cell.length_c   1.000
_cell.angle_alpha   90.00
_cell.angle_beta   90.00
_cell.angle_gamma   90.00
#
_symmetry.space_group_name_H-M   'P 1'
#
loop_
_entity.id
_entity.type
_entity.pdbx_description
1 polymer ?
#
loop_
_entity_poly.entity_id
_entity_poly.type
_entity_poly.pdbx_seq_one_letter_code
_entity_poly.pdbx_strand_id
1 'polypeptide(L)'
;MNNLDITAAVTQLGSWPDETYQWLHQYPELSMAETETCNFIEKQLQDFGYQTEIIGGGVVGILQNGTGKTTLFRADMDGLPVREETGLAYASTITRRDRDGNEVPAMHACGHDVHITAGLGAARVLAEHRDSWSGTHIALFQPSEETAEGAKSMIEAGLVERIPRPDVAFGQHVLTGPMPAGSVGTHIGAILSTGASLKITLHGKGSHGSMPHMGIDPVVLASAIVLRLQTIVSREIDPFQMAVVTVGSVQAGTKSNIIPERATLLVNIRAYDVEVREHLLTAIKR
;
A
#
# COMPACT_ATOMS: atom_id res chain seq x y z
N MET A 1 29.99 -10.03 -21.12
CA MET A 1 28.55 -10.23 -20.84
C MET A 1 27.82 -9.97 -22.13
N ASN A 2 27.02 -10.91 -22.60
CA ASN A 2 26.13 -10.69 -23.73
C ASN A 2 25.02 -9.75 -23.30
N ASN A 3 24.65 -8.77 -24.12
CA ASN A 3 23.50 -7.94 -23.85
C ASN A 3 22.23 -8.81 -23.86
N LEU A 4 21.49 -8.83 -22.75
CA LEU A 4 20.19 -9.51 -22.67
C LEU A 4 19.19 -8.80 -23.58
N ASP A 5 18.60 -9.51 -24.50
CA ASP A 5 17.39 -9.06 -25.20
C ASP A 5 16.19 -9.30 -24.27
N ILE A 6 15.82 -8.25 -23.54
CA ILE A 6 14.74 -8.29 -22.55
C ILE A 6 13.41 -8.66 -23.23
N THR A 7 13.13 -8.15 -24.42
CA THR A 7 11.88 -8.45 -25.14
C THR A 7 11.78 -9.93 -25.48
N ALA A 8 12.87 -10.51 -25.98
CA ALA A 8 12.92 -11.93 -26.25
C ALA A 8 12.79 -12.78 -24.99
N ALA A 9 13.50 -12.40 -23.91
CA ALA A 9 13.44 -13.10 -22.64
C ALA A 9 12.03 -13.07 -22.01
N VAL A 10 11.35 -11.93 -22.04
CA VAL A 10 9.96 -11.83 -21.55
C VAL A 10 9.01 -12.65 -22.44
N THR A 11 9.20 -12.65 -23.76
CA THR A 11 8.39 -13.47 -24.67
C THR A 11 8.54 -14.97 -24.38
N GLN A 12 9.72 -15.42 -23.96
CA GLN A 12 9.98 -16.82 -23.58
C GLN A 12 9.22 -17.27 -22.32
N LEU A 13 8.74 -16.35 -21.48
CA LEU A 13 7.90 -16.70 -20.33
C LEU A 13 6.55 -17.31 -20.76
N GLY A 14 6.12 -17.12 -22.02
CA GLY A 14 4.90 -17.69 -22.58
C GLY A 14 3.63 -17.21 -21.87
N SER A 15 2.75 -18.15 -21.53
CA SER A 15 1.49 -17.87 -20.80
C SER A 15 1.65 -17.70 -19.29
N TRP A 16 2.84 -18.04 -18.75
CA TRP A 16 3.05 -18.07 -17.30
C TRP A 16 2.75 -16.73 -16.58
N PRO A 17 3.06 -15.52 -17.13
CA PRO A 17 2.71 -14.27 -16.48
C PRO A 17 1.19 -14.09 -16.37
N ASP A 18 0.44 -14.42 -17.43
CA ASP A 18 -1.01 -14.32 -17.44
C ASP A 18 -1.66 -15.30 -16.47
N GLU A 19 -1.17 -16.55 -16.43
CA GLU A 19 -1.64 -17.57 -15.48
C GLU A 19 -1.35 -17.17 -14.03
N THR A 20 -0.15 -16.63 -13.76
CA THR A 20 0.25 -16.13 -12.44
C THR A 20 -0.63 -14.97 -12.01
N TYR A 21 -0.82 -13.98 -12.88
CA TYR A 21 -1.68 -12.83 -12.62
C TYR A 21 -3.13 -13.26 -12.32
N GLN A 22 -3.70 -14.12 -13.18
CA GLN A 22 -5.09 -14.57 -13.01
C GLN A 22 -5.29 -15.35 -11.71
N TRP A 23 -4.31 -16.16 -11.31
CA TRP A 23 -4.37 -16.88 -10.04
C TRP A 23 -4.36 -15.90 -8.85
N LEU A 24 -3.43 -14.96 -8.83
CA LEU A 24 -3.34 -13.93 -7.78
C LEU A 24 -4.63 -13.10 -7.72
N HIS A 25 -5.14 -12.69 -8.88
CA HIS A 25 -6.37 -11.91 -8.98
C HIS A 25 -7.60 -12.62 -8.41
N GLN A 26 -7.69 -13.94 -8.62
CA GLN A 26 -8.79 -14.77 -8.11
C GLN A 26 -8.72 -15.02 -6.61
N TYR A 27 -7.53 -14.98 -6.00
CA TYR A 27 -7.30 -15.38 -4.61
C TYR A 27 -6.66 -14.28 -3.76
N PRO A 28 -7.22 -13.06 -3.75
CA PRO A 28 -6.67 -11.97 -2.95
C PRO A 28 -6.76 -12.27 -1.45
N GLU A 29 -5.76 -11.81 -0.71
CA GLU A 29 -5.73 -11.85 0.76
C GLU A 29 -5.61 -10.42 1.31
N LEU A 30 -6.23 -10.16 2.47
CA LEU A 30 -6.21 -8.85 3.09
C LEU A 30 -4.89 -8.60 3.83
N SER A 31 -4.59 -7.33 4.08
CA SER A 31 -3.41 -6.88 4.81
C SER A 31 -3.16 -7.64 6.11
N MET A 32 -1.93 -8.11 6.33
CA MET A 32 -1.44 -8.95 7.44
C MET A 32 -2.06 -10.37 7.51
N ALA A 33 -2.69 -10.83 6.43
CA ALA A 33 -3.26 -12.17 6.33
C ALA A 33 -2.84 -12.90 5.04
N GLU A 34 -1.79 -12.44 4.36
CA GLU A 34 -1.33 -12.87 3.04
C GLU A 34 -0.55 -14.20 3.07
N THR A 35 -1.10 -15.21 3.73
CA THR A 35 -0.41 -16.49 3.96
C THR A 35 -0.31 -17.35 2.71
N GLU A 36 -1.38 -17.47 1.93
CA GLU A 36 -1.41 -18.26 0.70
C GLU A 36 -0.56 -17.56 -0.38
N THR A 37 -0.65 -16.24 -0.45
CA THR A 37 0.16 -15.40 -1.35
C THR A 37 1.65 -15.51 -1.04
N CYS A 38 2.05 -15.44 0.24
CA CYS A 38 3.43 -15.67 0.67
C CYS A 38 3.95 -17.04 0.25
N ASN A 39 3.19 -18.09 0.53
CA ASN A 39 3.58 -19.46 0.17
C ASN A 39 3.73 -19.65 -1.35
N PHE A 40 2.82 -19.05 -2.10
CA PHE A 40 2.89 -19.07 -3.57
C PHE A 40 4.16 -18.37 -4.08
N ILE A 41 4.42 -17.14 -3.62
CA ILE A 41 5.59 -16.35 -4.01
C ILE A 41 6.89 -17.07 -3.62
N GLU A 42 6.97 -17.55 -2.38
CA GLU A 42 8.15 -18.27 -1.89
C GLU A 42 8.46 -19.48 -2.75
N LYS A 43 7.43 -20.29 -3.06
CA LYS A 43 7.60 -21.46 -3.93
C LYS A 43 8.10 -21.09 -5.32
N GLN A 44 7.52 -20.06 -5.96
CA GLN A 44 7.97 -19.59 -7.27
C GLN A 44 9.45 -19.19 -7.25
N LEU A 45 9.86 -18.41 -6.23
CA LEU A 45 11.24 -17.97 -6.08
C LEU A 45 12.21 -19.16 -5.87
N GLN A 46 11.82 -20.15 -5.06
CA GLN A 46 12.58 -21.37 -4.85
C GLN A 46 12.74 -22.18 -6.14
N ASP A 47 11.65 -22.31 -6.91
CA ASP A 47 11.67 -22.99 -8.22
C ASP A 47 12.62 -22.28 -9.22
N PHE A 48 12.80 -20.96 -9.11
CA PHE A 48 13.77 -20.17 -9.89
C PHE A 48 15.20 -20.22 -9.32
N GLY A 49 15.41 -20.86 -8.17
CA GLY A 49 16.72 -21.02 -7.53
C GLY A 49 17.16 -19.86 -6.65
N TYR A 50 16.23 -19.07 -6.16
CA TYR A 50 16.48 -18.08 -5.10
C TYR A 50 16.57 -18.74 -3.73
N GLN A 51 17.41 -18.20 -2.87
CA GLN A 51 17.34 -18.47 -1.45
C GLN A 51 16.23 -17.59 -0.85
N THR A 52 15.25 -18.20 -0.20
CA THR A 52 14.06 -17.50 0.28
C THR A 52 14.00 -17.46 1.80
N GLU A 53 13.37 -16.42 2.33
CA GLU A 53 13.07 -16.24 3.73
C GLU A 53 11.79 -15.44 3.92
N ILE A 54 10.95 -15.84 4.88
CA ILE A 54 9.78 -15.07 5.31
C ILE A 54 10.21 -14.19 6.48
N ILE A 55 10.08 -12.86 6.31
CA ILE A 55 10.50 -11.85 7.29
C ILE A 55 9.32 -10.91 7.56
N GLY A 56 8.80 -10.92 8.80
CA GLY A 56 7.73 -10.02 9.21
C GLY A 56 6.44 -10.12 8.39
N GLY A 57 6.17 -11.32 7.83
CA GLY A 57 5.02 -11.57 6.95
C GLY A 57 5.28 -11.30 5.47
N GLY A 58 6.45 -10.81 5.10
CA GLY A 58 6.86 -10.63 3.71
C GLY A 58 7.82 -11.71 3.23
N VAL A 59 7.94 -11.87 1.91
CA VAL A 59 8.84 -12.83 1.28
C VAL A 59 10.05 -12.12 0.71
N VAL A 60 11.23 -12.63 1.02
CA VAL A 60 12.49 -12.16 0.44
C VAL A 60 13.17 -13.31 -0.28
N GLY A 61 13.51 -13.11 -1.54
CA GLY A 61 14.33 -14.02 -2.33
C GLY A 61 15.65 -13.37 -2.71
N ILE A 62 16.77 -14.07 -2.51
CA ILE A 62 18.12 -13.59 -2.85
C ILE A 62 18.73 -14.51 -3.89
N LEU A 63 19.17 -13.93 -5.02
CA LEU A 63 19.88 -14.61 -6.08
C LEU A 63 21.24 -13.97 -6.26
N GLN A 64 22.30 -14.72 -5.95
CA GLN A 64 23.68 -14.31 -6.20
C GLN A 64 24.18 -14.86 -7.54
N ASN A 65 24.82 -13.99 -8.31
CA ASN A 65 25.38 -14.31 -9.61
C ASN A 65 26.75 -13.62 -9.81
N GLY A 66 27.77 -14.08 -9.09
CA GLY A 66 29.12 -13.50 -9.11
C GLY A 66 29.22 -12.18 -8.36
N THR A 67 30.29 -11.43 -8.65
CA THR A 67 30.55 -10.13 -8.03
C THR A 67 29.91 -8.99 -8.83
N GLY A 68 29.32 -8.01 -8.16
CA GLY A 68 28.68 -6.87 -8.81
C GLY A 68 27.79 -6.11 -7.85
N LYS A 69 26.93 -5.27 -8.41
CA LYS A 69 25.97 -4.47 -7.67
C LYS A 69 24.85 -5.33 -7.05
N THR A 70 24.35 -4.90 -5.93
CA THR A 70 23.14 -5.47 -5.31
C THR A 70 21.95 -4.62 -5.69
N THR A 71 20.99 -5.22 -6.36
CA THR A 71 19.72 -4.58 -6.72
C THR A 71 18.59 -5.19 -5.91
N LEU A 72 17.64 -4.36 -5.51
CA LEU A 72 16.42 -4.80 -4.85
C LEU A 72 15.22 -4.36 -5.69
N PHE A 73 14.28 -5.26 -5.91
CA PHE A 73 12.97 -4.94 -6.47
C PHE A 73 11.89 -5.25 -5.43
N ARG A 74 11.04 -4.26 -5.15
CA ARG A 74 9.93 -4.37 -4.20
C ARG A 74 8.59 -4.43 -4.93
N ALA A 75 7.78 -5.42 -4.59
CA ALA A 75 6.34 -5.46 -4.87
C ALA A 75 5.55 -5.56 -3.56
N ASP A 76 4.36 -4.98 -3.53
CA ASP A 76 3.37 -5.22 -2.48
C ASP A 76 2.48 -6.40 -2.85
N MET A 77 1.72 -6.95 -1.87
CA MET A 77 1.02 -8.20 -2.14
C MET A 77 -0.37 -8.33 -1.49
N ASP A 78 -0.83 -7.32 -0.77
CA ASP A 78 -2.15 -7.37 -0.13
C ASP A 78 -3.29 -6.91 -1.05
N GLY A 79 -4.49 -7.41 -0.78
CA GLY A 79 -5.74 -7.00 -1.40
C GLY A 79 -6.58 -6.12 -0.47
N LEU A 80 -7.65 -5.58 -1.02
CA LEU A 80 -8.58 -4.66 -0.36
C LEU A 80 -9.92 -5.33 -0.06
N PRO A 81 -10.65 -4.90 1.00
CA PRO A 81 -12.00 -5.40 1.32
C PRO A 81 -13.06 -4.77 0.39
N VAL A 82 -12.92 -5.02 -0.91
CA VAL A 82 -13.75 -4.49 -1.98
C VAL A 82 -14.38 -5.63 -2.75
N ARG A 83 -15.67 -5.49 -3.12
CA ARG A 83 -16.34 -6.42 -4.03
C ARG A 83 -15.93 -6.13 -5.46
N GLU A 84 -15.48 -7.15 -6.15
CA GLU A 84 -15.17 -7.03 -7.57
C GLU A 84 -16.46 -7.08 -8.41
N GLU A 85 -16.60 -6.15 -9.36
CA GLU A 85 -17.73 -6.03 -10.29
C GLU A 85 -17.24 -5.86 -11.74
N THR A 86 -16.05 -6.37 -12.05
CA THR A 86 -15.45 -6.25 -13.40
C THR A 86 -16.14 -7.14 -14.44
N GLY A 87 -16.72 -8.25 -14.02
CA GLY A 87 -17.31 -9.26 -14.94
C GLY A 87 -16.28 -10.11 -15.67
N LEU A 88 -15.02 -10.08 -15.27
CA LEU A 88 -13.96 -10.92 -15.83
C LEU A 88 -14.19 -12.40 -15.49
N ALA A 89 -13.76 -13.30 -16.38
CA ALA A 89 -13.90 -14.74 -16.15
C ALA A 89 -13.07 -15.24 -14.94
N TYR A 90 -12.05 -14.48 -14.57
CA TYR A 90 -11.18 -14.73 -13.42
C TYR A 90 -11.37 -13.70 -12.29
N ALA A 91 -12.52 -13.03 -12.25
CA ALA A 91 -12.86 -12.11 -11.18
C ALA A 91 -12.84 -12.81 -9.81
N SER A 92 -12.39 -12.08 -8.79
CA SER A 92 -12.43 -12.58 -7.41
C SER A 92 -13.88 -12.69 -6.90
N THR A 93 -14.21 -13.87 -6.40
CA THR A 93 -15.47 -14.12 -5.65
C THR A 93 -15.20 -14.47 -4.20
N ILE A 94 -13.96 -14.30 -3.77
CA ILE A 94 -13.48 -14.70 -2.45
C ILE A 94 -13.99 -13.75 -1.38
N THR A 95 -14.37 -14.32 -0.24
CA THR A 95 -14.57 -13.58 1.01
C THR A 95 -13.44 -13.89 1.97
N ARG A 96 -13.02 -12.89 2.73
CA ARG A 96 -11.99 -12.99 3.77
C ARG A 96 -12.53 -12.40 5.07
N ARG A 97 -11.88 -12.68 6.18
CA ARG A 97 -12.19 -12.02 7.46
C ARG A 97 -11.31 -10.80 7.64
N ASP A 98 -11.94 -9.66 7.90
CA ASP A 98 -11.24 -8.44 8.28
C ASP A 98 -10.74 -8.52 9.74
N ARG A 99 -10.04 -7.48 10.19
CA ARG A 99 -9.49 -7.40 11.57
C ARG A 99 -10.56 -7.35 12.65
N ASP A 100 -11.78 -6.93 12.31
CA ASP A 100 -12.91 -6.88 13.22
C ASP A 100 -13.68 -8.21 13.24
N GLY A 101 -13.25 -9.20 12.43
CA GLY A 101 -13.83 -10.53 12.32
C GLY A 101 -15.02 -10.61 11.37
N ASN A 102 -15.34 -9.54 10.63
CA ASN A 102 -16.41 -9.54 9.65
C ASN A 102 -16.00 -10.28 8.38
N GLU A 103 -16.93 -10.99 7.75
CA GLU A 103 -16.73 -11.50 6.40
C GLU A 103 -16.92 -10.36 5.39
N VAL A 104 -15.89 -10.10 4.61
CA VAL A 104 -15.86 -9.06 3.58
C VAL A 104 -15.39 -9.64 2.26
N PRO A 105 -15.85 -9.14 1.11
CA PRO A 105 -15.29 -9.52 -0.18
C PRO A 105 -13.83 -9.03 -0.25
N ALA A 106 -13.01 -9.68 -1.07
CA ALA A 106 -11.63 -9.27 -1.28
C ALA A 106 -11.33 -9.14 -2.77
N MET A 107 -10.53 -8.12 -3.14
CA MET A 107 -10.12 -7.84 -4.51
C MET A 107 -8.73 -7.18 -4.52
N HIS A 108 -7.91 -7.49 -5.52
CA HIS A 108 -6.73 -6.71 -5.85
C HIS A 108 -7.10 -5.40 -6.59
N ALA A 109 -7.84 -4.52 -5.90
CA ALA A 109 -8.34 -3.27 -6.49
C ALA A 109 -7.25 -2.21 -6.70
N CYS A 110 -6.07 -2.38 -6.08
CA CYS A 110 -4.91 -1.50 -6.25
C CYS A 110 -3.84 -2.07 -7.22
N GLY A 111 -4.06 -3.27 -7.76
CA GLY A 111 -3.19 -3.89 -8.77
C GLY A 111 -1.91 -4.53 -8.22
N HIS A 112 -1.89 -4.93 -6.95
CA HIS A 112 -0.74 -5.60 -6.35
C HIS A 112 -0.46 -6.98 -6.97
N ASP A 113 -1.45 -7.66 -7.51
CA ASP A 113 -1.32 -8.86 -8.34
C ASP A 113 -0.45 -8.65 -9.58
N VAL A 114 -0.58 -7.49 -10.25
CA VAL A 114 0.31 -7.08 -11.35
C VAL A 114 1.74 -6.84 -10.83
N HIS A 115 1.87 -6.22 -9.65
CA HIS A 115 3.18 -5.95 -9.06
C HIS A 115 3.91 -7.25 -8.69
N ILE A 116 3.20 -8.22 -8.08
CA ILE A 116 3.73 -9.55 -7.76
C ILE A 116 4.16 -10.26 -9.04
N THR A 117 3.29 -10.29 -10.05
CA THR A 117 3.56 -10.95 -11.33
C THR A 117 4.79 -10.36 -12.01
N ALA A 118 4.90 -9.03 -12.05
CA ALA A 118 6.06 -8.35 -12.62
C ALA A 118 7.35 -8.64 -11.84
N GLY A 119 7.28 -8.63 -10.50
CA GLY A 119 8.41 -8.96 -9.63
C GLY A 119 8.90 -10.39 -9.80
N LEU A 120 7.99 -11.36 -9.84
CA LEU A 120 8.29 -12.76 -10.12
C LEU A 120 8.82 -12.97 -11.55
N GLY A 121 8.23 -12.27 -12.54
CA GLY A 121 8.69 -12.30 -13.92
C GLY A 121 10.12 -11.80 -14.07
N ALA A 122 10.47 -10.68 -13.43
CA ALA A 122 11.83 -10.17 -13.40
C ALA A 122 12.79 -11.15 -12.72
N ALA A 123 12.38 -11.73 -11.59
CA ALA A 123 13.17 -12.73 -10.86
C ALA A 123 13.44 -13.97 -11.72
N ARG A 124 12.43 -14.47 -12.46
CA ARG A 124 12.56 -15.61 -13.35
C ARG A 124 13.49 -15.32 -14.53
N VAL A 125 13.32 -14.19 -15.20
CA VAL A 125 14.19 -13.77 -16.31
C VAL A 125 15.65 -13.69 -15.86
N LEU A 126 15.92 -13.08 -14.70
CA LEU A 126 17.28 -13.00 -14.16
C LEU A 126 17.86 -14.39 -13.81
N ALA A 127 17.05 -15.30 -13.30
CA ALA A 127 17.47 -16.65 -12.96
C ALA A 127 17.80 -17.49 -14.21
N GLU A 128 17.02 -17.36 -15.28
CA GLU A 128 17.19 -18.08 -16.55
C GLU A 128 18.34 -17.52 -17.41
N HIS A 129 18.74 -16.25 -17.21
CA HIS A 129 19.75 -15.56 -18.03
C HIS A 129 20.99 -15.13 -17.24
N ARG A 130 21.51 -15.99 -16.38
CA ARG A 130 22.68 -15.69 -15.50
C ARG A 130 23.95 -15.27 -16.27
N ASP A 131 24.12 -15.68 -17.49
CA ASP A 131 25.27 -15.33 -18.35
C ASP A 131 25.27 -13.84 -18.78
N SER A 132 24.14 -13.16 -18.63
CA SER A 132 23.92 -11.79 -19.09
C SER A 132 24.15 -10.72 -18.04
N TRP A 133 24.29 -11.09 -16.77
CA TRP A 133 24.46 -10.16 -15.65
C TRP A 133 25.37 -10.72 -14.56
N SER A 134 25.81 -9.85 -13.64
CA SER A 134 26.52 -10.26 -12.43
C SER A 134 26.17 -9.36 -11.26
N GLY A 135 26.23 -9.90 -10.04
CA GLY A 135 25.89 -9.23 -8.80
C GLY A 135 24.85 -9.99 -7.99
N THR A 136 24.06 -9.28 -7.22
CA THR A 136 23.00 -9.86 -6.39
C THR A 136 21.67 -9.21 -6.73
N HIS A 137 20.63 -10.01 -6.94
CA HIS A 137 19.25 -9.56 -7.06
C HIS A 137 18.47 -9.97 -5.81
N ILE A 138 17.77 -9.02 -5.22
CA ILE A 138 16.85 -9.21 -4.09
C ILE A 138 15.43 -8.96 -4.60
N ALA A 139 14.60 -9.99 -4.59
CA ALA A 139 13.17 -9.89 -4.84
C ALA A 139 12.46 -9.79 -3.48
N LEU A 140 11.84 -8.67 -3.19
CA LEU A 140 11.17 -8.39 -1.93
C LEU A 140 9.67 -8.21 -2.17
N PHE A 141 8.86 -9.01 -1.49
CA PHE A 141 7.41 -8.93 -1.54
C PHE A 141 6.88 -8.51 -0.17
N GLN A 142 6.36 -7.28 -0.12
CA GLN A 142 5.95 -6.61 1.11
C GLN A 142 4.47 -6.87 1.39
N PRO A 143 4.10 -7.31 2.61
CA PRO A 143 2.70 -7.42 3.02
C PRO A 143 2.13 -6.05 3.39
N SER A 144 0.82 -5.97 3.53
CA SER A 144 0.12 -4.91 4.27
C SER A 144 0.52 -3.48 3.88
N GLU A 145 0.56 -3.20 2.58
CA GLU A 145 0.82 -1.85 2.06
C GLU A 145 -0.36 -0.94 2.38
N GLU A 146 -1.60 -1.42 2.18
CA GLU A 146 -2.84 -0.67 2.31
C GLU A 146 -3.12 -0.19 3.75
N THR A 147 -2.50 -0.82 4.74
CA THR A 147 -2.58 -0.38 6.15
C THR A 147 -1.29 0.28 6.63
N ALA A 148 -0.28 0.40 5.76
CA ALA A 148 1.04 0.97 6.06
C ALA A 148 1.79 0.27 7.22
N GLU A 149 1.54 -1.01 7.45
CA GLU A 149 2.14 -1.78 8.56
C GLU A 149 3.22 -2.75 8.10
N GLY A 150 3.14 -3.26 6.86
CA GLY A 150 3.96 -4.34 6.40
C GLY A 150 5.45 -4.03 6.33
N ALA A 151 5.84 -2.88 5.79
CA ALA A 151 7.24 -2.48 5.76
C ALA A 151 7.81 -2.35 7.19
N LYS A 152 7.03 -1.82 8.13
CA LYS A 152 7.41 -1.72 9.53
C LYS A 152 7.59 -3.11 10.15
N SER A 153 6.64 -4.01 9.93
CA SER A 153 6.70 -5.41 10.40
C SER A 153 7.97 -6.10 9.90
N MET A 154 8.31 -5.94 8.62
CA MET A 154 9.53 -6.53 8.06
C MET A 154 10.79 -5.95 8.69
N ILE A 155 10.86 -4.63 8.90
CA ILE A 155 12.01 -3.96 9.54
C ILE A 155 12.16 -4.43 11.00
N GLU A 156 11.08 -4.46 11.77
CA GLU A 156 11.07 -4.93 13.16
C GLU A 156 11.45 -6.42 13.29
N ALA A 157 11.17 -7.21 12.25
CA ALA A 157 11.60 -8.61 12.15
C ALA A 157 13.06 -8.78 11.68
N GLY A 158 13.81 -7.69 11.51
CA GLY A 158 15.24 -7.70 11.20
C GLY A 158 15.55 -7.75 9.69
N LEU A 159 14.69 -7.25 8.82
CA LEU A 159 14.92 -7.22 7.37
C LEU A 159 16.29 -6.62 7.01
N VAL A 160 16.63 -5.48 7.63
CA VAL A 160 17.83 -4.72 7.27
C VAL A 160 19.13 -5.47 7.60
N GLU A 161 19.10 -6.29 8.66
CA GLU A 161 20.24 -7.10 9.12
C GLU A 161 20.36 -8.43 8.37
N ARG A 162 19.26 -8.91 7.78
CA ARG A 162 19.15 -10.25 7.18
C ARG A 162 19.37 -10.27 5.67
N ILE A 163 19.32 -9.12 5.00
CA ILE A 163 19.56 -9.02 3.57
C ILE A 163 20.83 -8.23 3.27
N PRO A 164 21.53 -8.50 2.14
CA PRO A 164 22.62 -7.65 1.68
C PRO A 164 22.09 -6.22 1.46
N ARG A 165 22.89 -5.22 1.88
CA ARG A 165 22.54 -3.82 1.62
C ARG A 165 22.46 -3.56 0.11
N PRO A 166 21.30 -3.14 -0.45
CA PRO A 166 21.18 -2.85 -1.87
C PRO A 166 21.93 -1.55 -2.23
N ASP A 167 22.57 -1.55 -3.39
CA ASP A 167 23.11 -0.34 -4.03
C ASP A 167 22.00 0.51 -4.64
N VAL A 168 20.92 -0.14 -5.12
CA VAL A 168 19.74 0.51 -5.68
C VAL A 168 18.50 -0.33 -5.38
N ALA A 169 17.39 0.34 -5.10
CA ALA A 169 16.10 -0.27 -4.92
C ALA A 169 15.10 0.27 -5.95
N PHE A 170 14.31 -0.63 -6.51
CA PHE A 170 13.24 -0.34 -7.45
C PHE A 170 11.89 -0.72 -6.85
N GLY A 171 10.88 0.07 -7.15
CA GLY A 171 9.48 -0.23 -6.92
C GLY A 171 8.66 0.31 -8.08
N GLN A 172 7.50 -0.26 -8.30
CA GLN A 172 6.55 0.20 -9.32
C GLN A 172 5.15 0.24 -8.75
N HIS A 173 4.28 1.00 -9.39
CA HIS A 173 2.85 0.96 -9.14
C HIS A 173 2.07 1.12 -10.44
N VAL A 174 1.06 0.28 -10.67
CA VAL A 174 0.14 0.44 -11.79
C VAL A 174 -0.78 1.62 -11.52
N LEU A 175 -1.01 2.43 -12.54
CA LEU A 175 -1.86 3.63 -12.44
C LEU A 175 -2.90 3.63 -13.55
N THR A 176 -4.13 3.93 -13.21
CA THR A 176 -5.22 4.23 -14.17
C THR A 176 -5.15 5.71 -14.59
N GLY A 177 -3.97 6.20 -14.92
CA GLY A 177 -3.69 7.61 -15.11
C GLY A 177 -3.61 8.05 -16.56
N PRO A 178 -3.05 9.23 -16.84
CA PRO A 178 -3.07 9.83 -18.17
C PRO A 178 -2.13 9.15 -19.17
N MET A 179 -1.38 8.12 -18.77
CA MET A 179 -0.49 7.38 -19.67
C MET A 179 -1.23 6.25 -20.37
N PRO A 180 -0.93 5.96 -21.64
CA PRO A 180 -1.47 4.79 -22.32
C PRO A 180 -1.10 3.49 -21.63
N ALA A 181 -1.97 2.48 -21.71
CA ALA A 181 -1.66 1.13 -21.22
C ALA A 181 -0.36 0.59 -21.83
N GLY A 182 0.46 -0.10 -21.03
CA GLY A 182 1.76 -0.61 -21.43
C GLY A 182 2.90 0.42 -21.41
N SER A 183 2.62 1.68 -21.02
CA SER A 183 3.66 2.69 -20.82
C SER A 183 4.26 2.58 -19.42
N VAL A 184 5.58 2.87 -19.32
CA VAL A 184 6.29 3.00 -18.05
C VAL A 184 6.78 4.44 -17.91
N GLY A 185 6.48 5.05 -16.77
CA GLY A 185 6.93 6.41 -16.45
C GLY A 185 7.85 6.43 -15.25
N THR A 186 8.76 7.40 -15.22
CA THR A 186 9.62 7.68 -14.07
C THR A 186 9.72 9.19 -13.88
N HIS A 187 9.99 9.63 -12.67
CA HIS A 187 10.09 11.04 -12.31
C HIS A 187 11.27 11.27 -11.37
N ILE A 188 11.99 12.38 -11.56
CA ILE A 188 13.04 12.80 -10.63
C ILE A 188 12.38 13.47 -9.43
N GLY A 189 12.65 12.98 -8.23
CA GLY A 189 12.04 13.44 -6.99
C GLY A 189 10.89 12.56 -6.52
N ALA A 190 10.01 13.11 -5.68
CA ALA A 190 8.89 12.37 -5.11
C ALA A 190 7.83 12.07 -6.18
N ILE A 191 7.52 10.81 -6.41
CA ILE A 191 6.50 10.35 -7.35
C ILE A 191 5.16 10.06 -6.65
N LEU A 192 5.23 9.59 -5.40
CA LEU A 192 4.07 9.36 -4.53
C LEU A 192 4.19 10.19 -3.25
N SER A 193 3.05 10.59 -2.70
CA SER A 193 3.00 11.34 -1.46
C SER A 193 3.16 10.43 -0.26
N THR A 194 3.83 10.91 0.78
CA THR A 194 3.70 10.35 2.13
C THR A 194 2.32 10.71 2.71
N GLY A 195 1.81 9.89 3.62
CA GLY A 195 0.50 10.11 4.22
C GLY A 195 0.46 9.75 5.70
N ALA A 196 -0.63 10.14 6.35
CA ALA A 196 -1.03 9.62 7.65
C ALA A 196 -2.56 9.71 7.81
N SER A 197 -3.10 8.77 8.59
CA SER A 197 -4.50 8.76 8.97
C SER A 197 -4.64 9.04 10.47
N LEU A 198 -5.63 9.87 10.82
CA LEU A 198 -5.92 10.23 12.19
C LEU A 198 -7.40 10.05 12.48
N LYS A 199 -7.71 9.64 13.71
CA LYS A 199 -9.06 9.62 14.28
C LYS A 199 -9.14 10.66 15.37
N ILE A 200 -10.03 11.64 15.20
CA ILE A 200 -10.32 12.66 16.21
C ILE A 200 -11.65 12.28 16.86
N THR A 201 -11.64 12.08 18.17
CA THR A 201 -12.85 11.79 18.94
C THR A 201 -13.17 13.00 19.83
N LEU A 202 -14.35 13.54 19.66
CA LEU A 202 -14.86 14.67 20.44
C LEU A 202 -15.83 14.16 21.49
N HIS A 203 -15.61 14.55 22.72
CA HIS A 203 -16.47 14.22 23.85
C HIS A 203 -17.34 15.44 24.21
N GLY A 204 -18.64 15.28 24.07
CA GLY A 204 -19.63 16.25 24.44
C GLY A 204 -20.43 15.83 25.68
N LYS A 205 -21.58 16.46 25.84
CA LYS A 205 -22.59 16.11 26.85
C LYS A 205 -23.95 16.11 26.17
N GLY A 206 -24.60 14.95 26.16
CA GLY A 206 -25.92 14.78 25.56
C GLY A 206 -27.00 15.65 26.25
N SER A 207 -27.96 16.10 25.44
CA SER A 207 -29.14 16.80 25.91
C SER A 207 -30.27 16.73 24.89
N HIS A 208 -31.48 17.11 25.30
CA HIS A 208 -32.59 17.29 24.38
C HIS A 208 -32.32 18.49 23.47
N GLY A 209 -32.59 18.35 22.15
CA GLY A 209 -32.28 19.38 21.15
C GLY A 209 -32.93 20.73 21.38
N SER A 210 -34.04 20.79 22.12
CA SER A 210 -34.67 22.07 22.56
C SER A 210 -34.01 22.70 23.78
N MET A 211 -33.05 22.03 24.44
CA MET A 211 -32.34 22.50 25.63
C MET A 211 -30.79 22.46 25.41
N PRO A 212 -30.27 23.10 24.37
CA PRO A 212 -28.82 23.02 24.04
C PRO A 212 -27.93 23.58 25.16
N HIS A 213 -28.41 24.50 25.97
CA HIS A 213 -27.72 25.09 27.13
C HIS A 213 -27.42 24.08 28.24
N MET A 214 -28.08 22.93 28.27
CA MET A 214 -27.87 21.86 29.26
C MET A 214 -26.81 20.84 28.80
N GLY A 215 -26.39 20.87 27.52
CA GLY A 215 -25.44 19.98 26.90
C GLY A 215 -24.12 20.65 26.52
N ILE A 216 -23.25 19.86 25.89
CA ILE A 216 -22.07 20.32 25.17
C ILE A 216 -22.16 19.65 23.81
N ASP A 217 -22.40 20.44 22.75
CA ASP A 217 -22.69 19.91 21.43
C ASP A 217 -21.43 19.54 20.65
N PRO A 218 -21.11 18.24 20.46
CA PRO A 218 -19.94 17.83 19.70
C PRO A 218 -20.15 17.95 18.18
N VAL A 219 -21.37 18.12 17.68
CA VAL A 219 -21.65 18.33 16.25
C VAL A 219 -21.19 19.72 15.83
N VAL A 220 -21.52 20.74 16.62
CA VAL A 220 -21.08 22.12 16.38
C VAL A 220 -19.55 22.20 16.48
N LEU A 221 -18.96 21.55 17.50
CA LEU A 221 -17.51 21.50 17.65
C LEU A 221 -16.83 20.79 16.45
N ALA A 222 -17.36 19.64 16.01
CA ALA A 222 -16.84 18.92 14.84
C ALA A 222 -16.86 19.81 13.59
N SER A 223 -17.96 20.53 13.36
CA SER A 223 -18.11 21.45 12.24
C SER A 223 -17.06 22.57 12.26
N ALA A 224 -16.81 23.16 13.42
CA ALA A 224 -15.78 24.19 13.62
C ALA A 224 -14.37 23.63 13.37
N ILE A 225 -14.07 22.41 13.83
CA ILE A 225 -12.79 21.74 13.62
C ILE A 225 -12.59 21.44 12.13
N VAL A 226 -13.59 20.94 11.42
CA VAL A 226 -13.49 20.69 9.97
C VAL A 226 -13.06 21.96 9.23
N LEU A 227 -13.69 23.08 9.51
CA LEU A 227 -13.36 24.38 8.90
C LEU A 227 -11.95 24.85 9.31
N ARG A 228 -11.60 24.72 10.58
CA ARG A 228 -10.28 25.12 11.11
C ARG A 228 -9.15 24.29 10.48
N LEU A 229 -9.32 23.00 10.33
CA LEU A 229 -8.31 22.12 9.70
C LEU A 229 -7.96 22.58 8.26
N GLN A 230 -8.90 23.12 7.49
CA GLN A 230 -8.63 23.62 6.14
C GLN A 230 -7.66 24.80 6.14
N THR A 231 -7.60 25.57 7.24
CA THR A 231 -6.69 26.73 7.32
C THR A 231 -5.23 26.33 7.50
N ILE A 232 -4.94 25.11 7.92
CA ILE A 232 -3.56 24.61 8.01
C ILE A 232 -2.90 24.66 6.64
N VAL A 233 -3.53 24.03 5.64
CA VAL A 233 -3.00 24.05 4.26
C VAL A 233 -2.99 25.47 3.69
N SER A 234 -4.10 26.21 3.84
CA SER A 234 -4.25 27.50 3.15
C SER A 234 -3.48 28.65 3.81
N ARG A 235 -2.98 28.52 5.07
CA ARG A 235 -2.37 29.62 5.82
C ARG A 235 -1.02 29.28 6.47
N GLU A 236 -0.64 28.01 6.55
CA GLU A 236 0.55 27.58 7.29
C GLU A 236 1.55 26.82 6.41
N ILE A 237 1.14 26.38 5.21
CA ILE A 237 2.01 25.67 4.26
C ILE A 237 2.40 26.63 3.12
N ASP A 238 3.67 26.58 2.72
CA ASP A 238 4.16 27.30 1.56
C ASP A 238 3.35 26.90 0.32
N PRO A 239 2.83 27.85 -0.46
CA PRO A 239 2.04 27.58 -1.68
C PRO A 239 2.76 26.71 -2.73
N PHE A 240 4.10 26.63 -2.69
CA PHE A 240 4.89 25.76 -3.56
C PHE A 240 5.05 24.34 -3.04
N GLN A 241 4.59 24.06 -1.81
CA GLN A 241 4.64 22.74 -1.21
C GLN A 241 3.29 22.04 -1.33
N MET A 242 3.32 20.76 -1.74
CA MET A 242 2.12 19.94 -1.81
C MET A 242 1.72 19.45 -0.41
N ALA A 243 0.52 19.81 0.00
CA ALA A 243 -0.09 19.36 1.24
C ALA A 243 -1.61 19.22 1.07
N VAL A 244 -2.15 18.14 1.65
CA VAL A 244 -3.59 17.87 1.65
C VAL A 244 -4.03 17.47 3.05
N VAL A 245 -5.14 18.05 3.51
CA VAL A 245 -5.85 17.63 4.73
C VAL A 245 -7.30 17.36 4.34
N THR A 246 -7.69 16.09 4.39
CA THR A 246 -9.04 15.63 4.06
C THR A 246 -9.73 15.09 5.30
N VAL A 247 -10.91 15.63 5.62
CA VAL A 247 -11.82 15.00 6.58
C VAL A 247 -12.77 14.11 5.78
N GLY A 248 -12.45 12.81 5.73
CA GLY A 248 -13.19 11.83 4.91
C GLY A 248 -14.47 11.32 5.57
N SER A 249 -14.59 11.46 6.91
CA SER A 249 -15.78 11.02 7.64
C SER A 249 -16.06 11.92 8.82
N VAL A 250 -17.33 12.22 9.04
CA VAL A 250 -17.87 12.88 10.24
C VAL A 250 -19.07 12.08 10.72
N GLN A 251 -18.99 11.51 11.90
CA GLN A 251 -20.04 10.67 12.48
C GLN A 251 -20.46 11.21 13.84
N ALA A 252 -21.74 11.57 13.99
CA ALA A 252 -22.30 12.09 15.23
C ALA A 252 -23.82 11.90 15.27
N GLY A 253 -24.33 11.42 16.41
CA GLY A 253 -25.75 11.29 16.66
C GLY A 253 -26.54 10.41 15.69
N THR A 254 -27.82 10.20 16.01
CA THR A 254 -28.73 9.36 15.19
C THR A 254 -30.12 9.96 15.07
N LYS A 255 -30.44 11.02 15.86
CA LYS A 255 -31.76 11.64 15.92
C LYS A 255 -31.63 13.15 15.85
N SER A 256 -32.55 13.80 15.15
CA SER A 256 -32.55 15.25 14.92
C SER A 256 -32.83 16.08 16.17
N ASN A 257 -33.45 15.51 17.20
CA ASN A 257 -33.84 16.17 18.43
C ASN A 257 -32.99 15.81 19.65
N ILE A 258 -31.83 15.19 19.43
CA ILE A 258 -30.89 14.79 20.49
C ILE A 258 -29.51 15.33 20.18
N ILE A 259 -28.90 16.06 21.09
CA ILE A 259 -27.49 16.40 21.08
C ILE A 259 -26.72 15.17 21.55
N PRO A 260 -25.79 14.59 20.73
CA PRO A 260 -25.07 13.37 21.10
C PRO A 260 -23.96 13.64 22.13
N GLU A 261 -23.44 12.58 22.74
CA GLU A 261 -22.30 12.66 23.65
C GLU A 261 -20.94 12.58 22.96
N ARG A 262 -20.94 12.20 21.66
CA ARG A 262 -19.69 11.99 20.92
C ARG A 262 -19.84 12.33 19.45
N ALA A 263 -18.76 12.87 18.86
CA ALA A 263 -18.53 12.93 17.43
C ALA A 263 -17.16 12.33 17.08
N THR A 264 -17.04 11.73 15.90
CA THR A 264 -15.79 11.16 15.40
C THR A 264 -15.52 11.71 14.01
N LEU A 265 -14.27 12.17 13.79
CA LEU A 265 -13.76 12.58 12.49
C LEU A 265 -12.65 11.62 12.09
N LEU A 266 -12.66 11.17 10.83
CA LEU A 266 -11.53 10.46 10.22
C LEU A 266 -10.86 11.41 9.26
N VAL A 267 -9.57 11.65 9.50
CA VAL A 267 -8.75 12.62 8.75
C VAL A 267 -7.61 11.90 8.06
N ASN A 268 -7.39 12.20 6.79
CA ASN A 268 -6.22 11.76 6.03
C ASN A 268 -5.40 12.98 5.61
N ILE A 269 -4.08 12.89 5.73
CA ILE A 269 -3.16 13.91 5.27
C ILE A 269 -2.21 13.33 4.22
N ARG A 270 -1.79 14.18 3.27
CA ARG A 270 -0.80 13.84 2.25
C ARG A 270 0.19 14.98 2.09
N ALA A 271 1.46 14.63 1.90
CA ALA A 271 2.53 15.59 1.57
C ALA A 271 3.63 14.88 0.76
N TYR A 272 4.35 15.58 -0.10
CA TYR A 272 5.57 15.03 -0.72
C TYR A 272 6.76 15.12 0.23
N ASP A 273 6.81 16.17 1.02
CA ASP A 273 7.88 16.42 1.97
C ASP A 273 7.55 15.90 3.36
N VAL A 274 8.51 15.23 4.01
CA VAL A 274 8.33 14.65 5.35
C VAL A 274 8.20 15.74 6.41
N GLU A 275 8.92 16.86 6.27
CA GLU A 275 8.83 17.99 7.21
C GLU A 275 7.46 18.66 7.14
N VAL A 276 6.89 18.79 5.93
CA VAL A 276 5.52 19.28 5.73
C VAL A 276 4.52 18.33 6.38
N ARG A 277 4.70 17.02 6.23
CA ARG A 277 3.84 16.02 6.89
C ARG A 277 3.88 16.16 8.42
N GLU A 278 5.06 16.29 9.01
CA GLU A 278 5.21 16.47 10.47
C GLU A 278 4.60 17.81 10.95
N HIS A 279 4.72 18.87 10.14
CA HIS A 279 4.04 20.14 10.41
C HIS A 279 2.51 19.95 10.42
N LEU A 280 1.93 19.28 9.42
CA LEU A 280 0.50 18.98 9.38
C LEU A 280 0.04 18.22 10.62
N LEU A 281 0.77 17.17 11.02
CA LEU A 281 0.45 16.39 12.23
C LEU A 281 0.49 17.24 13.50
N THR A 282 1.46 18.11 13.61
CA THR A 282 1.62 19.01 14.75
C THR A 282 0.51 20.07 14.78
N ALA A 283 0.19 20.67 13.64
CA ALA A 283 -0.86 21.68 13.51
C ALA A 283 -2.25 21.12 13.79
N ILE A 284 -2.53 19.86 13.39
CA ILE A 284 -3.81 19.19 13.69
C ILE A 284 -3.97 18.93 15.19
N LYS A 285 -2.88 18.66 15.91
CA LYS A 285 -2.91 18.41 17.38
C LYS A 285 -3.03 19.67 18.22
N ARG A 286 -2.74 20.83 17.66
CA ARG A 286 -2.84 22.16 18.31
C ARG A 286 -4.30 22.64 18.41
#